data_79629f7e056ffbb038f057b5a3adabc0
#
_entry.id   79629f7e056ffbb038f057b5a3adabc0
#
_cell.length_a   1.000
_cell.length_b   1.000
_cell.length_c   1.000
_cell.angle_alpha   90.00
_cell.angle_beta   90.00
_cell.angle_gamma   90.00
#
_symmetry.space_group_name_H-M   'P 1'
#
loop_
_entity.id
_entity.type
_entity.pdbx_description
1 polymer ?
#
loop_
_entity_poly.entity_id
_entity_poly.type
_entity_poly.pdbx_seq_one_letter_code
_entity_poly.pdbx_strand_id
1 'polypeptide(L)'
;MIKEKENIITKYGVNEGYLVICDHSSNNIPSEYNNLGVSKKDLESHRAYDLGASDVAYELSKLLDCSLVMANFSRLLIDPNRGKDDPTLIPKLSEGKIIKGNMNISIHKNDKEKNKRILQFYTPYHKQINSFIINSLDNRKIPKILSIHSFTPVWKGKEREIDVGILWDRDDRLS
;
A
#
# COMPACT_ATOMS: atom_id res chain seq x y z
N MET A 1 12.89 11.01 11.95
CA MET A 1 13.60 9.70 12.12
C MET A 1 12.78 8.64 11.42
N ILE A 2 13.39 7.83 10.52
CA ILE A 2 12.73 6.68 9.89
C ILE A 2 12.85 5.48 10.83
N LYS A 3 11.76 4.75 11.02
CA LYS A 3 11.75 3.46 11.72
C LYS A 3 11.25 2.41 10.74
N GLU A 4 12.06 1.39 10.51
CA GLU A 4 11.67 0.21 9.76
C GLU A 4 11.34 -0.90 10.76
N LYS A 5 10.08 -1.35 10.71
CA LYS A 5 9.70 -2.66 11.21
C LYS A 5 9.62 -3.56 9.99
N GLU A 6 9.86 -4.85 10.14
CA GLU A 6 9.96 -5.85 9.08
C GLU A 6 9.00 -5.64 7.88
N ASN A 7 7.74 -5.23 8.13
CA ASN A 7 6.70 -5.08 7.10
C ASN A 7 6.18 -3.65 6.94
N ILE A 8 6.74 -2.65 7.65
CA ILE A 8 6.24 -1.27 7.64
C ILE A 8 7.41 -0.31 7.75
N ILE A 9 7.41 0.72 6.91
CA ILE A 9 8.32 1.86 7.01
C ILE A 9 7.52 3.04 7.55
N THR A 10 8.03 3.67 8.61
CA THR A 10 7.38 4.80 9.26
C THR A 10 8.36 5.97 9.42
N LYS A 11 7.95 7.17 9.01
CA LYS A 11 8.63 8.43 9.31
C LYS A 11 7.71 9.26 10.20
N TYR A 12 8.26 9.86 11.25
CA TYR A 12 7.54 10.78 12.12
C TYR A 12 7.82 12.22 11.70
N GLY A 13 6.78 13.03 11.58
CA GLY A 13 6.82 14.47 11.36
C GLY A 13 6.07 15.20 12.47
N VAL A 14 6.18 16.52 12.51
CA VAL A 14 5.54 17.36 13.57
C VAL A 14 4.20 17.92 13.11
N ASN A 15 3.95 17.99 11.81
CA ASN A 15 2.68 18.48 11.27
C ASN A 15 1.61 17.38 11.30
N GLU A 16 0.78 17.42 12.33
CA GLU A 16 -0.32 16.47 12.55
C GLU A 16 -1.56 16.75 11.68
N GLY A 17 -1.55 17.84 10.89
CA GLY A 17 -2.64 18.17 9.96
C GLY A 17 -2.65 17.32 8.68
N TYR A 18 -1.60 16.53 8.46
CA TYR A 18 -1.43 15.65 7.31
C TYR A 18 -0.85 14.30 7.73
N LEU A 19 -1.25 13.27 7.01
CA LEU A 19 -0.63 11.94 7.04
C LEU A 19 -0.45 11.47 5.60
N VAL A 20 0.78 11.17 5.21
CA VAL A 20 1.08 10.55 3.92
C VAL A 20 1.11 9.04 4.10
N ILE A 21 0.45 8.30 3.20
CA ILE A 21 0.51 6.84 3.15
C ILE A 21 0.89 6.38 1.75
N CYS A 22 1.52 5.20 1.65
CA CYS A 22 1.79 4.55 0.38
C CYS A 22 1.56 3.04 0.52
N ASP A 23 0.42 2.59 0.02
CA ASP A 23 -0.03 1.20 0.15
C ASP A 23 0.83 0.21 -0.65
N HIS A 24 1.36 0.67 -1.79
CA HIS A 24 2.09 -0.17 -2.75
C HIS A 24 3.55 0.29 -2.92
N SER A 25 4.22 0.60 -1.82
CA SER A 25 5.56 1.20 -1.85
C SER A 25 6.70 0.20 -2.13
N SER A 26 6.44 -1.10 -2.05
CA SER A 26 7.49 -2.13 -2.11
C SER A 26 7.05 -3.37 -2.87
N ASN A 27 8.01 -4.02 -3.54
CA ASN A 27 7.84 -5.33 -4.14
C ASN A 27 8.35 -6.48 -3.24
N ASN A 28 8.66 -6.20 -1.99
CA ASN A 28 9.24 -7.16 -1.07
C ASN A 28 8.27 -8.31 -0.78
N ILE A 29 8.77 -9.53 -0.90
CA ILE A 29 8.08 -10.77 -0.54
C ILE A 29 9.04 -11.58 0.32
N PRO A 30 8.70 -11.86 1.60
CA PRO A 30 9.55 -12.66 2.46
C PRO A 30 9.90 -14.01 1.84
N SER A 31 11.12 -14.47 2.10
CA SER A 31 11.70 -15.68 1.47
C SER A 31 10.86 -16.94 1.64
N GLU A 32 10.12 -17.05 2.75
CA GLU A 32 9.21 -18.17 3.02
C GLU A 32 8.09 -18.31 1.99
N TYR A 33 7.76 -17.23 1.27
CA TYR A 33 6.74 -17.25 0.20
C TYR A 33 7.31 -17.57 -1.19
N ASN A 34 8.64 -17.82 -1.30
CA ASN A 34 9.30 -18.18 -2.54
C ASN A 34 8.86 -17.32 -3.74
N ASN A 35 8.88 -15.99 -3.56
CA ASN A 35 8.44 -14.99 -4.53
C ASN A 35 7.04 -15.27 -5.12
N LEU A 36 6.18 -16.06 -4.46
CA LEU A 36 4.86 -16.50 -4.93
C LEU A 36 4.91 -17.22 -6.29
N GLY A 37 6.08 -17.73 -6.71
CA GLY A 37 6.31 -18.29 -8.05
C GLY A 37 6.25 -17.25 -9.18
N VAL A 38 6.42 -15.96 -8.85
CA VAL A 38 6.45 -14.84 -9.79
C VAL A 38 7.89 -14.61 -10.27
N SER A 39 8.07 -14.26 -11.55
CA SER A 39 9.40 -13.96 -12.10
C SER A 39 9.98 -12.67 -11.53
N LYS A 40 11.33 -12.57 -11.48
CA LYS A 40 12.01 -11.33 -11.08
C LYS A 40 11.52 -10.12 -11.89
N LYS A 41 11.39 -10.27 -13.20
CA LYS A 41 10.88 -9.22 -14.10
C LYS A 41 9.49 -8.73 -13.70
N ASP A 42 8.59 -9.62 -13.29
CA ASP A 42 7.25 -9.23 -12.85
C ASP A 42 7.25 -8.60 -11.46
N LEU A 43 8.14 -9.04 -10.56
CA LEU A 43 8.34 -8.41 -9.25
C LEU A 43 8.92 -7.00 -9.35
N GLU A 44 9.72 -6.70 -10.36
CA GLU A 44 10.29 -5.38 -10.64
C GLU A 44 9.36 -4.50 -11.50
N SER A 45 8.12 -4.90 -11.71
CA SER A 45 7.13 -4.19 -12.51
C SER A 45 6.00 -3.61 -11.64
N HIS A 46 5.19 -2.71 -12.24
CA HIS A 46 3.99 -2.12 -11.65
C HIS A 46 2.94 -3.14 -11.17
N ARG A 47 3.09 -4.42 -11.48
CA ARG A 47 2.23 -5.48 -10.95
C ARG A 47 2.44 -5.72 -9.47
N ALA A 48 3.69 -5.62 -9.02
CA ALA A 48 4.07 -5.93 -7.66
C ALA A 48 4.02 -4.71 -6.73
N TYR A 49 4.25 -3.51 -7.26
CA TYR A 49 4.26 -2.24 -6.52
C TYR A 49 4.07 -1.05 -7.45
N ASP A 50 3.84 0.11 -6.92
CA ASP A 50 3.65 1.35 -7.67
C ASP A 50 5.01 2.05 -7.85
N LEU A 51 5.55 1.99 -9.08
CA LEU A 51 6.88 2.52 -9.42
C LEU A 51 6.98 4.02 -9.10
N GLY A 52 8.00 4.41 -8.31
CA GLY A 52 8.25 5.80 -7.92
C GLY A 52 7.32 6.35 -6.83
N ALA A 53 6.24 5.66 -6.47
CA ALA A 53 5.28 6.15 -5.47
C ALA A 53 5.91 6.30 -4.06
N SER A 54 6.83 5.42 -3.68
CA SER A 54 7.58 5.51 -2.42
C SER A 54 8.40 6.78 -2.32
N ASP A 55 9.09 7.17 -3.40
CA ASP A 55 9.93 8.34 -3.43
C ASP A 55 9.09 9.62 -3.34
N VAL A 56 7.99 9.68 -4.11
CA VAL A 56 7.04 10.80 -4.04
C VAL A 56 6.44 10.92 -2.65
N ALA A 57 6.00 9.81 -2.04
CA ALA A 57 5.44 9.80 -0.69
C ALA A 57 6.45 10.29 0.34
N TYR A 58 7.71 9.85 0.22
CA TYR A 58 8.78 10.26 1.11
C TYR A 58 9.07 11.76 1.01
N GLU A 59 9.29 12.28 -0.20
CA GLU A 59 9.57 13.69 -0.43
C GLU A 59 8.38 14.59 -0.04
N LEU A 60 7.15 14.18 -0.36
CA LEU A 60 5.95 14.91 0.06
C LEU A 60 5.85 14.99 1.59
N SER A 61 6.14 13.89 2.29
CA SER A 61 6.13 13.89 3.75
C SER A 61 7.20 14.81 4.36
N LYS A 62 8.32 15.03 3.68
CA LYS A 62 9.34 16.00 4.09
C LYS A 62 8.87 17.42 3.86
N LEU A 63 8.34 17.71 2.67
CA LEU A 63 7.83 19.05 2.33
C LEU A 63 6.72 19.51 3.27
N LEU A 64 5.82 18.60 3.66
CA LEU A 64 4.72 18.89 4.60
C LEU A 64 5.14 18.77 6.07
N ASP A 65 6.37 18.31 6.36
CA ASP A 65 6.85 17.95 7.69
C ASP A 65 5.87 17.08 8.49
N CYS A 66 5.21 16.16 7.78
CA CYS A 66 4.20 15.26 8.34
C CYS A 66 4.69 13.81 8.45
N SER A 67 3.92 13.01 9.17
CA SER A 67 4.19 11.58 9.30
C SER A 67 3.88 10.83 8.00
N LEU A 68 4.61 9.71 7.80
CA LEU A 68 4.50 8.83 6.64
C LEU A 68 4.40 7.38 7.11
N VAL A 69 3.52 6.62 6.48
CA VAL A 69 3.42 5.16 6.65
C VAL A 69 3.45 4.49 5.28
N MET A 70 4.39 3.57 5.06
CA MET A 70 4.52 2.82 3.82
C MET A 70 4.48 1.32 4.09
N ALA A 71 3.79 0.55 3.23
CA ALA A 71 3.79 -0.90 3.28
C ALA A 71 5.11 -1.45 2.71
N ASN A 72 5.91 -2.15 3.52
CA ASN A 72 7.16 -2.77 3.06
C ASN A 72 6.95 -4.21 2.57
N PHE A 73 5.90 -4.41 1.80
CA PHE A 73 5.59 -5.69 1.16
C PHE A 73 4.82 -5.50 -0.15
N SER A 74 4.93 -6.49 -1.03
CA SER A 74 4.26 -6.46 -2.33
C SER A 74 2.75 -6.62 -2.22
N ARG A 75 2.00 -5.87 -3.02
CA ARG A 75 0.54 -6.04 -3.19
C ARG A 75 0.16 -7.44 -3.70
N LEU A 76 1.11 -8.16 -4.32
CA LEU A 76 0.89 -9.55 -4.76
C LEU A 76 0.81 -10.52 -3.58
N LEU A 77 1.46 -10.19 -2.45
CA LEU A 77 1.39 -10.99 -1.24
C LEU A 77 0.04 -10.80 -0.53
N ILE A 78 -0.32 -9.56 -0.30
CA ILE A 78 -1.62 -9.09 0.19
C ILE A 78 -1.76 -7.61 -0.14
N ASP A 79 -2.89 -7.19 -0.69
CA ASP A 79 -3.10 -5.80 -1.09
C ASP A 79 -3.69 -4.98 0.08
N PRO A 80 -2.91 -4.09 0.72
CA PRO A 80 -3.41 -3.29 1.84
C PRO A 80 -4.46 -2.25 1.43
N ASN A 81 -4.58 -1.94 0.14
CA ASN A 81 -5.60 -1.06 -0.42
C ASN A 81 -6.89 -1.82 -0.81
N ARG A 82 -7.13 -2.98 -0.20
CA ARG A 82 -8.36 -3.77 -0.39
C ARG A 82 -9.02 -4.08 0.94
N GLY A 83 -10.33 -4.20 0.94
CA GLY A 83 -11.06 -4.67 2.12
C GLY A 83 -10.73 -6.14 2.44
N LYS A 84 -10.84 -6.54 3.71
CA LYS A 84 -10.55 -7.93 4.12
C LYS A 84 -11.47 -8.96 3.47
N ASP A 85 -12.65 -8.56 3.04
CA ASP A 85 -13.64 -9.40 2.36
C ASP A 85 -13.56 -9.27 0.82
N ASP A 86 -12.67 -8.43 0.29
CA ASP A 86 -12.45 -8.28 -1.14
C ASP A 86 -11.79 -9.55 -1.71
N PRO A 87 -12.33 -10.16 -2.79
CA PRO A 87 -11.74 -11.33 -3.41
C PRO A 87 -10.36 -11.08 -4.01
N THR A 88 -10.00 -9.81 -4.24
CA THR A 88 -8.69 -9.39 -4.76
C THR A 88 -7.70 -8.98 -3.66
N LEU A 89 -8.06 -9.11 -2.39
CA LEU A 89 -7.14 -8.87 -1.26
C LEU A 89 -5.83 -9.67 -1.40
N ILE A 90 -5.92 -10.92 -1.81
CA ILE A 90 -4.79 -11.79 -2.16
C ILE A 90 -4.99 -12.19 -3.63
N PRO A 91 -4.39 -11.46 -4.58
CA PRO A 91 -4.69 -11.62 -5.99
C PRO A 91 -4.17 -12.96 -6.52
N LYS A 92 -5.02 -13.73 -7.17
CA LYS A 92 -4.65 -14.96 -7.91
C LYS A 92 -4.20 -14.66 -9.33
N LEU A 93 -4.62 -13.52 -9.84
CA LEU A 93 -4.30 -13.02 -11.17
C LEU A 93 -3.90 -11.56 -11.10
N SER A 94 -2.84 -11.17 -11.78
CA SER A 94 -2.42 -9.78 -11.95
C SER A 94 -2.09 -9.55 -13.42
N GLU A 95 -2.87 -8.70 -14.10
CA GLU A 95 -2.73 -8.36 -15.52
C GLU A 95 -2.52 -9.58 -16.43
N GLY A 96 -3.40 -10.56 -16.32
CA GLY A 96 -3.38 -11.78 -17.14
C GLY A 96 -2.35 -12.83 -16.71
N LYS A 97 -1.53 -12.58 -15.68
CA LYS A 97 -0.58 -13.56 -15.15
C LYS A 97 -1.04 -14.16 -13.84
N ILE A 98 -0.93 -15.48 -13.74
CA ILE A 98 -1.29 -16.27 -12.57
C ILE A 98 -0.22 -16.11 -11.48
N ILE A 99 -0.65 -15.82 -10.26
CA ILE A 99 0.20 -15.78 -9.06
C ILE A 99 0.11 -17.16 -8.39
N LYS A 100 1.04 -18.05 -8.75
CA LYS A 100 1.00 -19.47 -8.36
C LYS A 100 0.90 -19.67 -6.84
N GLY A 101 1.66 -18.90 -6.05
CA GLY A 101 1.65 -18.97 -4.59
C GLY A 101 0.34 -18.57 -3.92
N ASN A 102 -0.60 -17.97 -4.67
CA ASN A 102 -1.90 -17.57 -4.15
C ASN A 102 -3.06 -18.48 -4.58
N MET A 103 -2.81 -19.43 -5.50
CA MET A 103 -3.90 -20.20 -6.12
C MET A 103 -4.73 -21.01 -5.11
N ASN A 104 -4.09 -21.59 -4.11
CA ASN A 104 -4.73 -22.45 -3.11
C ASN A 104 -5.36 -21.67 -1.94
N ILE A 105 -5.21 -20.33 -1.92
CA ILE A 105 -5.77 -19.51 -0.83
C ILE A 105 -7.24 -19.25 -1.13
N SER A 106 -8.10 -19.59 -0.16
CA SER A 106 -9.53 -19.34 -0.27
C SER A 106 -9.89 -17.89 0.12
N ILE A 107 -10.95 -17.37 -0.53
CA ILE A 107 -11.56 -16.10 -0.13
C ILE A 107 -12.33 -16.21 1.21
N HIS A 108 -12.61 -17.43 1.67
CA HIS A 108 -13.37 -17.64 2.90
C HIS A 108 -12.64 -17.11 4.14
N LYS A 109 -13.41 -16.67 5.14
CA LYS A 109 -12.91 -16.10 6.40
C LYS A 109 -12.03 -17.05 7.21
N ASN A 110 -12.22 -18.35 7.05
CA ASN A 110 -11.52 -19.39 7.82
C ASN A 110 -10.24 -19.92 7.15
N ASP A 111 -9.81 -19.35 6.02
CA ASP A 111 -8.55 -19.75 5.40
C ASP A 111 -7.36 -19.36 6.28
N LYS A 112 -6.56 -20.37 6.67
CA LYS A 112 -5.43 -20.18 7.60
C LYS A 112 -4.35 -19.29 7.03
N GLU A 113 -4.03 -19.46 5.74
CA GLU A 113 -2.99 -18.68 5.07
C GLU A 113 -3.42 -17.22 4.86
N LYS A 114 -4.68 -17.00 4.44
CA LYS A 114 -5.28 -15.66 4.36
C LYS A 114 -5.18 -14.95 5.72
N ASN A 115 -5.61 -15.62 6.79
CA ASN A 115 -5.60 -15.04 8.13
C ASN A 115 -4.17 -14.77 8.63
N LYS A 116 -3.21 -15.65 8.33
CA LYS A 116 -1.78 -15.43 8.64
C LYS A 116 -1.28 -14.14 7.98
N ARG A 117 -1.52 -13.95 6.68
CA ARG A 117 -1.08 -12.73 5.96
C ARG A 117 -1.79 -11.48 6.47
N ILE A 118 -3.08 -11.55 6.79
CA ILE A 118 -3.81 -10.45 7.41
C ILE A 118 -3.15 -10.04 8.74
N LEU A 119 -2.79 -10.99 9.58
CA LEU A 119 -2.17 -10.72 10.89
C LEU A 119 -0.73 -10.20 10.76
N GLN A 120 0.04 -10.73 9.82
CA GLN A 120 1.46 -10.39 9.65
C GLN A 120 1.69 -9.05 8.92
N PHE A 121 0.88 -8.74 7.91
CA PHE A 121 1.12 -7.62 6.99
C PHE A 121 0.02 -6.56 7.05
N TYR A 122 -1.22 -6.95 6.76
CA TYR A 122 -2.35 -6.04 6.64
C TYR A 122 -2.68 -5.33 7.95
N THR A 123 -2.88 -6.09 9.01
CA THR A 123 -3.29 -5.54 10.31
C THR A 123 -2.24 -4.59 10.92
N PRO A 124 -0.94 -4.91 10.92
CA PRO A 124 0.07 -3.98 11.42
C PRO A 124 0.12 -2.67 10.64
N TYR A 125 0.00 -2.71 9.31
CA TYR A 125 -0.02 -1.52 8.45
C TYR A 125 -1.19 -0.59 8.81
N HIS A 126 -2.41 -1.10 8.84
CA HIS A 126 -3.58 -0.32 9.20
C HIS A 126 -3.58 0.16 10.66
N LYS A 127 -3.05 -0.65 11.59
CA LYS A 127 -2.86 -0.22 12.98
C LYS A 127 -1.91 0.98 13.08
N GLN A 128 -0.85 0.98 12.30
CA GLN A 128 0.11 2.10 12.29
C GLN A 128 -0.56 3.39 11.78
N ILE A 129 -1.32 3.31 10.68
CA ILE A 129 -2.10 4.45 10.15
C ILE A 129 -3.08 4.95 11.23
N ASN A 130 -3.88 4.06 11.81
CA ASN A 130 -4.84 4.41 12.84
C ASN A 130 -4.19 5.06 14.05
N SER A 131 -2.98 4.66 14.44
CA SER A 131 -2.28 5.26 15.57
C SER A 131 -1.96 6.75 15.33
N PHE A 132 -1.59 7.12 14.10
CA PHE A 132 -1.36 8.52 13.74
C PHE A 132 -2.66 9.32 13.71
N ILE A 133 -3.73 8.74 13.16
CA ILE A 133 -5.05 9.39 13.11
C ILE A 133 -5.54 9.68 14.54
N ILE A 134 -5.49 8.67 15.42
CA ILE A 134 -5.92 8.81 16.82
C ILE A 134 -5.10 9.89 17.52
N ASN A 135 -3.76 9.85 17.38
CA ASN A 135 -2.90 10.88 17.98
C ASN A 135 -3.25 12.31 17.52
N SER A 136 -3.53 12.48 16.21
CA SER A 136 -3.95 13.79 15.69
C SER A 136 -5.29 14.23 16.26
N LEU A 137 -6.26 13.31 16.38
CA LEU A 137 -7.59 13.58 16.94
C LEU A 137 -7.50 13.94 18.44
N ASP A 138 -6.67 13.25 19.23
CA ASP A 138 -6.40 13.54 20.63
C ASP A 138 -5.84 14.96 20.80
N ASN A 139 -5.05 15.43 19.82
CA ASN A 139 -4.54 16.80 19.74
C ASN A 139 -5.54 17.77 19.06
N ARG A 140 -6.80 17.38 18.90
CA ARG A 140 -7.88 18.17 18.27
C ARG A 140 -7.60 18.59 16.83
N LYS A 141 -6.85 17.78 16.09
CA LYS A 141 -6.57 17.97 14.67
C LYS A 141 -7.22 16.85 13.86
N ILE A 142 -7.84 17.20 12.74
CA ILE A 142 -8.39 16.24 11.78
C ILE A 142 -7.39 16.14 10.63
N PRO A 143 -6.56 15.07 10.56
CA PRO A 143 -5.54 14.96 9.54
C PRO A 143 -6.16 14.74 8.16
N LYS A 144 -5.56 15.35 7.14
CA LYS A 144 -5.80 15.01 5.74
C LYS A 144 -4.89 13.84 5.37
N ILE A 145 -5.47 12.75 4.88
CA ILE A 145 -4.72 11.56 4.47
C ILE A 145 -4.44 11.67 2.98
N LEU A 146 -3.16 11.64 2.62
CA LEU A 146 -2.67 11.65 1.25
C LEU A 146 -2.14 10.25 0.92
N SER A 147 -2.92 9.46 0.19
CA SER A 147 -2.52 8.14 -0.30
C SER A 147 -1.86 8.29 -1.66
N ILE A 148 -0.58 7.93 -1.73
CA ILE A 148 0.24 8.09 -2.92
C ILE A 148 0.29 6.80 -3.71
N HIS A 149 -0.10 6.90 -4.96
CA HIS A 149 -0.06 5.83 -5.95
C HIS A 149 0.60 6.31 -7.23
N SER A 150 1.12 5.39 -8.02
CA SER A 150 1.45 5.64 -9.43
C SER A 150 0.58 4.79 -10.34
N PHE A 151 0.48 5.18 -11.59
CA PHE A 151 -0.23 4.44 -12.62
C PHE A 151 0.62 4.33 -13.89
N THR A 152 0.33 3.31 -14.70
CA THR A 152 1.04 3.10 -15.95
C THR A 152 0.71 4.19 -16.96
N PRO A 153 1.70 4.71 -17.73
CA PRO A 153 1.46 5.72 -18.75
C PRO A 153 0.61 5.20 -19.92
N VAL A 154 0.57 3.88 -20.09
CA VAL A 154 -0.22 3.23 -21.13
C VAL A 154 -1.24 2.30 -20.52
N TRP A 155 -2.51 2.42 -20.89
CA TRP A 155 -3.60 1.54 -20.48
C TRP A 155 -4.33 0.97 -21.69
N LYS A 156 -4.38 -0.37 -21.80
CA LYS A 156 -5.01 -1.09 -22.92
C LYS A 156 -4.53 -0.59 -24.30
N GLY A 157 -3.22 -0.29 -24.43
CA GLY A 157 -2.60 0.17 -25.66
C GLY A 157 -2.82 1.66 -25.99
N LYS A 158 -3.46 2.43 -25.10
CA LYS A 158 -3.62 3.89 -25.24
C LYS A 158 -2.79 4.62 -24.22
N GLU A 159 -2.06 5.64 -24.63
CA GLU A 159 -1.37 6.56 -23.73
C GLU A 159 -2.40 7.31 -22.87
N ARG A 160 -2.05 7.55 -21.60
CA ARG A 160 -2.84 8.40 -20.71
C ARG A 160 -2.40 9.85 -20.90
N GLU A 161 -3.36 10.75 -21.07
CA GLU A 161 -3.13 12.20 -21.19
C GLU A 161 -2.94 12.89 -19.84
N ILE A 162 -3.08 12.12 -18.72
CA ILE A 162 -3.03 12.66 -17.37
C ILE A 162 -1.71 12.25 -16.72
N ASP A 163 -0.90 13.22 -16.31
CA ASP A 163 0.34 13.03 -15.57
C ASP A 163 0.09 12.90 -14.07
N VAL A 164 -0.85 13.70 -13.53
CA VAL A 164 -1.21 13.71 -12.10
C VAL A 164 -2.72 13.75 -11.97
N GLY A 165 -3.26 12.93 -11.08
CA GLY A 165 -4.69 12.91 -10.76
C GLY A 165 -4.90 12.98 -9.25
N ILE A 166 -5.87 13.78 -8.81
CA ILE A 166 -6.36 13.80 -7.44
C ILE A 166 -7.71 13.11 -7.41
N LEU A 167 -7.81 12.08 -6.58
CA LEU A 167 -9.05 11.32 -6.38
C LEU A 167 -9.54 11.55 -4.95
N TRP A 168 -10.80 11.91 -4.81
CA TRP A 168 -11.47 12.04 -3.52
C TRP A 168 -12.90 11.48 -3.60
N ASP A 169 -13.50 11.17 -2.47
CA ASP A 169 -14.90 10.72 -2.39
C ASP A 169 -15.76 11.80 -1.70
N ARG A 170 -15.86 11.76 -0.38
CA ARG A 170 -16.71 12.67 0.39
C ARG A 170 -15.98 13.85 0.99
N ASP A 171 -14.67 13.75 1.12
CA ASP A 171 -13.82 14.79 1.69
C ASP A 171 -13.27 15.68 0.59
N ASP A 172 -13.85 16.85 0.42
CA ASP A 172 -13.52 17.84 -0.60
C ASP A 172 -12.48 18.89 -0.16
N ARG A 173 -11.90 18.74 1.05
CA ARG A 173 -10.95 19.73 1.60
C ARG A 173 -9.68 19.91 0.77
N LEU A 174 -9.39 19.00 -0.15
CA LEU A 174 -8.22 19.02 -1.03
C LEU A 174 -8.59 18.96 -2.52
N SER A 175 -9.85 19.11 -2.87
CA SER A 175 -10.33 19.13 -4.26
C SER A 175 -10.05 20.46 -4.96
#